data_3c3085dcfdb3693cfb87498646cf56e3
#
_entry.id   3c3085dcfdb3693cfb87498646cf56e3
#
_cell.length_a   1.000
_cell.length_b   1.000
_cell.length_c   1.000
_cell.angle_alpha   90.00
_cell.angle_beta   90.00
_cell.angle_gamma   90.00
#
_symmetry.space_group_name_H-M   'P 1'
#
loop_
_entity.id
_entity.type
_entity.pdbx_description
1 polymer ?
#
loop_
_entity_poly.entity_id
_entity_poly.type
_entity_poly.pdbx_seq_one_letter_code
_entity_poly.pdbx_strand_id
1 'polypeptide(L)'
;MKKRLAAITLALIGLALHPLSEAKDMKVKITLDNHVRYATLADNPAAQSLFARLPLSLPLKDYAATEKVAYPNFKLNTNRAPARYRGRPGDITYYAPWGNLALFYQRGPEAAGLIYLGRFDSDYQPLLNAGHIKIEAAH
;
A
#
# COMPACT_ATOMS: atom_id res chain seq x y z
N MET A 1 -58.40 26.97 37.52
CA MET A 1 -57.49 27.15 36.36
C MET A 1 -56.48 26.04 36.35
N LYS A 2 -56.57 25.19 35.32
CA LYS A 2 -55.61 24.09 35.18
C LYS A 2 -54.45 24.58 34.35
N LYS A 3 -53.28 24.67 34.96
CA LYS A 3 -52.06 24.92 34.23
C LYS A 3 -51.65 23.62 33.51
N ARG A 4 -51.68 23.64 32.21
CA ARG A 4 -51.17 22.55 31.42
C ARG A 4 -49.63 22.71 31.36
N LEU A 5 -48.92 21.82 32.04
CA LEU A 5 -47.49 21.67 31.84
C LEU A 5 -47.33 20.97 30.49
N ALA A 6 -46.83 21.74 29.51
CA ALA A 6 -46.31 21.13 28.29
C ALA A 6 -45.03 20.40 28.62
N ALA A 7 -45.09 19.08 28.59
CA ALA A 7 -43.87 18.30 28.66
C ALA A 7 -43.13 18.49 27.33
N ILE A 8 -42.04 19.25 27.37
CA ILE A 8 -41.14 19.31 26.23
C ILE A 8 -40.36 17.98 26.24
N THR A 9 -40.83 17.07 25.40
CA THR A 9 -40.06 15.87 25.14
C THR A 9 -38.86 16.30 24.33
N LEU A 10 -37.69 16.43 24.98
CA LEU A 10 -36.45 16.62 24.30
C LEU A 10 -36.11 15.29 23.63
N ALA A 11 -36.41 15.17 22.34
CA ALA A 11 -35.92 14.07 21.56
C ALA A 11 -34.41 14.24 21.44
N LEU A 12 -33.67 13.53 22.24
CA LEU A 12 -32.28 13.30 22.02
C LEU A 12 -32.16 12.50 20.72
N ILE A 13 -31.96 13.25 19.62
CA ILE A 13 -31.48 12.63 18.39
C ILE A 13 -30.07 12.19 18.72
N GLY A 14 -29.92 10.91 19.11
CA GLY A 14 -28.61 10.33 19.21
C GLY A 14 -27.96 10.44 17.85
N LEU A 15 -27.03 11.37 17.68
CA LEU A 15 -26.07 11.32 16.59
C LEU A 15 -25.37 9.98 16.76
N ALA A 16 -25.78 8.99 15.94
CA ALA A 16 -25.00 7.80 15.77
C ALA A 16 -23.69 8.26 15.15
N LEU A 17 -22.69 8.44 16.00
CA LEU A 17 -21.31 8.55 15.57
C LEU A 17 -20.98 7.21 14.91
N HIS A 18 -21.19 7.15 13.59
CA HIS A 18 -20.56 6.10 12.82
C HIS A 18 -19.06 6.31 13.01
N PRO A 19 -18.32 5.35 13.62
CA PRO A 19 -16.89 5.45 13.58
C PRO A 19 -16.53 5.59 12.10
N LEU A 20 -15.96 6.74 11.73
CA LEU A 20 -15.25 6.83 10.47
C LEU A 20 -14.37 5.59 10.45
N SER A 21 -14.60 4.69 9.50
CA SER A 21 -13.67 3.59 9.29
C SER A 21 -12.36 4.25 8.92
N GLU A 22 -11.52 4.46 9.92
CA GLU A 22 -10.14 4.84 9.66
C GLU A 22 -9.60 3.81 8.70
N ALA A 23 -9.13 4.26 7.53
CA ALA A 23 -8.42 3.41 6.62
C ALA A 23 -7.34 2.71 7.45
N LYS A 24 -7.45 1.39 7.57
CA LYS A 24 -6.44 0.62 8.30
C LYS A 24 -5.12 0.89 7.61
N ASP A 25 -4.16 1.47 8.34
CA ASP A 25 -2.79 1.58 7.88
C ASP A 25 -2.28 0.17 7.60
N MET A 26 -2.12 -0.14 6.33
CA MET A 26 -1.56 -1.42 5.92
C MET A 26 -0.04 -1.35 6.03
N LYS A 27 0.46 -1.54 7.24
CA LYS A 27 1.89 -1.60 7.52
C LYS A 27 2.45 -2.95 7.15
N VAL A 28 3.60 -2.94 6.52
CA VAL A 28 4.33 -4.15 6.14
C VAL A 28 5.75 -4.08 6.66
N LYS A 29 6.26 -5.26 7.01
CA LYS A 29 7.67 -5.47 7.31
C LYS A 29 8.33 -6.02 6.06
N ILE A 30 9.38 -5.35 5.62
CA ILE A 30 10.14 -5.74 4.43
C ILE A 30 11.53 -6.18 4.87
N THR A 31 11.91 -7.40 4.55
CA THR A 31 13.24 -7.90 4.78
C THR A 31 13.95 -8.00 3.43
N LEU A 32 15.02 -7.21 3.29
CA LEU A 32 15.87 -7.14 2.10
C LEU A 32 17.18 -7.84 2.44
N ASP A 33 17.35 -9.08 1.98
CA ASP A 33 18.37 -10.00 2.47
C ASP A 33 18.32 -10.08 4.01
N ASN A 34 19.24 -9.46 4.72
CA ASN A 34 19.27 -9.44 6.19
C ASN A 34 18.80 -8.11 6.81
N HIS A 35 18.34 -7.15 5.99
CA HIS A 35 18.00 -5.82 6.46
C HIS A 35 16.49 -5.67 6.59
N VAL A 36 16.02 -5.31 7.77
CA VAL A 36 14.60 -5.08 8.04
C VAL A 36 14.25 -3.61 7.85
N ARG A 37 13.19 -3.36 7.10
CA ARG A 37 12.59 -2.04 6.91
C ARG A 37 11.08 -2.15 7.02
N TYR A 38 10.42 -1.03 7.17
CA TYR A 38 8.96 -0.96 7.21
C TYR A 38 8.46 -0.07 6.09
N ALA A 39 7.27 -0.36 5.62
CA ALA A 39 6.61 0.39 4.58
C ALA A 39 5.11 0.49 4.88
N THR A 40 4.48 1.46 4.27
CA THR A 40 3.03 1.66 4.36
C THR A 40 2.43 1.48 2.98
N LEU A 41 1.47 0.58 2.86
CA LEU A 41 0.72 0.39 1.64
C LEU A 41 -0.43 1.39 1.55
N ALA A 42 -0.73 1.81 0.34
CA ALA A 42 -1.83 2.72 0.05
C ALA A 42 -3.18 2.01 0.16
N ASP A 43 -4.22 2.79 0.40
CA ASP A 43 -5.61 2.30 0.40
C ASP A 43 -6.15 2.30 -1.03
N ASN A 44 -5.74 1.31 -1.82
CA ASN A 44 -6.26 1.09 -3.16
C ASN A 44 -6.40 -0.41 -3.45
N PRO A 45 -7.17 -0.80 -4.47
CA PRO A 45 -7.43 -2.21 -4.72
C PRO A 45 -6.19 -3.07 -4.95
N ALA A 46 -5.18 -2.53 -5.64
CA ALA A 46 -3.96 -3.28 -5.93
C ALA A 46 -3.16 -3.55 -4.65
N ALA A 47 -2.97 -2.53 -3.81
CA ALA A 47 -2.27 -2.67 -2.54
C ALA A 47 -3.01 -3.60 -1.58
N GLN A 48 -4.34 -3.51 -1.52
CA GLN A 48 -5.17 -4.39 -0.70
C GLN A 48 -5.03 -5.85 -1.15
N SER A 49 -5.00 -6.10 -2.46
CA SER A 49 -4.84 -7.45 -2.99
C SER A 49 -3.45 -8.03 -2.71
N LEU A 50 -2.41 -7.19 -2.70
CA LEU A 50 -1.08 -7.61 -2.26
C LEU A 50 -1.08 -7.96 -0.78
N PHE A 51 -1.64 -7.10 0.06
CA PHE A 51 -1.67 -7.31 1.51
C PHE A 51 -2.39 -8.61 1.87
N ALA A 52 -3.46 -8.95 1.16
CA ALA A 52 -4.21 -10.19 1.37
C ALA A 52 -3.40 -11.47 1.03
N ARG A 53 -2.31 -11.34 0.28
CA ARG A 53 -1.48 -12.46 -0.16
C ARG A 53 -0.17 -12.59 0.63
N LEU A 54 0.03 -11.75 1.65
CA LEU A 54 1.22 -11.83 2.48
C LEU A 54 1.17 -13.04 3.43
N PRO A 55 2.27 -13.65 3.82
CA PRO A 55 3.65 -13.27 3.50
C PRO A 55 4.05 -13.65 2.07
N LEU A 56 5.01 -12.92 1.52
CA LEU A 56 5.50 -13.10 0.17
C LEU A 56 7.04 -13.07 0.20
N SER A 57 7.67 -14.02 -0.47
CA SER A 57 9.13 -14.15 -0.50
C SER A 57 9.57 -14.39 -1.93
N LEU A 58 10.38 -13.50 -2.49
CA LEU A 58 10.73 -13.50 -3.90
C LEU A 58 12.18 -13.08 -4.13
N PRO A 59 12.83 -13.62 -5.19
CA PRO A 59 14.08 -13.04 -5.67
C PRO A 59 13.85 -11.62 -6.19
N LEU A 60 14.86 -10.78 -6.03
CA LEU A 60 14.93 -9.44 -6.62
C LEU A 60 15.98 -9.40 -7.72
N LYS A 61 15.65 -8.72 -8.81
CA LYS A 61 16.59 -8.42 -9.90
C LYS A 61 16.61 -6.94 -10.17
N ASP A 62 17.79 -6.43 -10.51
CA ASP A 62 17.91 -5.04 -10.93
C ASP A 62 17.30 -4.84 -12.32
N TYR A 63 16.66 -3.70 -12.52
CA TYR A 63 16.15 -3.29 -13.82
C TYR A 63 16.55 -1.84 -14.11
N ALA A 64 17.25 -1.65 -15.23
CA ALA A 64 17.63 -0.37 -15.76
C ALA A 64 18.39 0.55 -14.79
N ALA A 65 19.06 0.00 -13.75
CA ALA A 65 19.72 0.75 -12.68
C ALA A 65 18.76 1.79 -12.04
N THR A 66 17.47 1.45 -11.96
CA THR A 66 16.41 2.34 -11.50
C THR A 66 15.58 1.70 -10.41
N GLU A 67 15.34 0.39 -10.51
CA GLU A 67 14.41 -0.33 -9.66
C GLU A 67 14.82 -1.77 -9.45
N LYS A 68 14.33 -2.38 -8.39
CA LYS A 68 14.37 -3.82 -8.18
C LYS A 68 13.01 -4.41 -8.52
N VAL A 69 13.01 -5.49 -9.29
CA VAL A 69 11.79 -6.16 -9.72
C VAL A 69 11.68 -7.57 -9.12
N ALA A 70 10.45 -7.97 -8.83
CA ALA A 70 10.11 -9.28 -8.32
C ALA A 70 8.82 -9.76 -8.98
N TYR A 71 8.74 -11.07 -9.27
CA TYR A 71 7.63 -11.66 -10.03
C TYR A 71 6.81 -12.59 -9.14
N PRO A 72 5.71 -12.12 -8.54
CA PRO A 72 4.79 -13.00 -7.83
C PRO A 72 4.07 -13.92 -8.81
N ASN A 73 3.63 -15.09 -8.33
CA ASN A 73 2.88 -16.04 -9.14
C ASN A 73 1.37 -15.76 -9.20
N PHE A 74 0.96 -14.56 -8.86
CA PHE A 74 -0.43 -14.12 -8.89
C PHE A 74 -0.49 -12.67 -9.39
N LYS A 75 -1.67 -12.26 -9.85
CA LYS A 75 -1.92 -10.89 -10.32
C LYS A 75 -2.60 -10.08 -9.25
N LEU A 76 -2.24 -8.80 -9.16
CA LEU A 76 -2.91 -7.86 -8.28
C LEU A 76 -4.20 -7.31 -8.93
N ASN A 77 -5.08 -6.80 -8.10
CA ASN A 77 -6.32 -6.17 -8.55
C ASN A 77 -6.02 -4.77 -9.11
N THR A 78 -6.23 -4.60 -10.41
CA THR A 78 -5.95 -3.33 -11.10
C THR A 78 -7.20 -2.47 -11.31
N ASN A 79 -8.33 -2.81 -10.69
CA ASN A 79 -9.57 -2.04 -10.81
C ASN A 79 -9.35 -0.60 -10.35
N ARG A 80 -9.82 0.34 -11.16
CA ARG A 80 -9.77 1.79 -10.90
C ARG A 80 -8.36 2.35 -10.68
N ALA A 81 -7.33 1.64 -11.13
CA ALA A 81 -5.98 2.17 -11.09
C ALA A 81 -5.83 3.33 -12.07
N PRO A 82 -5.06 4.38 -11.71
CA PRO A 82 -4.70 5.42 -12.67
C PRO A 82 -3.97 4.82 -13.88
N ALA A 83 -4.16 5.42 -15.05
CA ALA A 83 -3.61 4.90 -16.29
C ALA A 83 -2.08 4.91 -16.32
N ARG A 84 -1.46 5.87 -15.64
CA ARG A 84 -0.01 6.10 -15.66
C ARG A 84 0.50 6.51 -14.29
N TYR A 85 1.75 6.20 -14.04
CA TYR A 85 2.45 6.62 -12.83
C TYR A 85 3.96 6.75 -13.11
N ARG A 86 4.61 7.63 -12.37
CA ARG A 86 6.07 7.77 -12.38
C ARG A 86 6.62 7.35 -11.03
N GLY A 87 7.39 6.28 -10.98
CA GLY A 87 8.03 5.81 -9.75
C GLY A 87 9.06 6.79 -9.23
N ARG A 88 9.05 6.99 -7.92
CA ARG A 88 10.00 7.83 -7.19
C ARG A 88 10.82 6.98 -6.23
N PRO A 89 12.04 7.42 -5.85
CA PRO A 89 12.85 6.67 -4.88
C PRO A 89 12.06 6.38 -3.60
N GLY A 90 12.06 5.12 -3.18
CA GLY A 90 11.31 4.63 -2.03
C GLY A 90 9.89 4.13 -2.35
N ASP A 91 9.43 4.26 -3.59
CA ASP A 91 8.11 3.76 -3.99
C ASP A 91 8.12 2.25 -4.20
N ILE A 92 7.02 1.64 -3.77
CA ILE A 92 6.68 0.25 -4.07
C ILE A 92 5.53 0.28 -5.07
N THR A 93 5.72 -0.36 -6.23
CA THR A 93 4.77 -0.31 -7.34
C THR A 93 4.52 -1.71 -7.92
N TYR A 94 3.49 -1.79 -8.76
CA TYR A 94 3.16 -2.96 -9.56
C TYR A 94 3.08 -2.56 -11.03
N TYR A 95 3.86 -3.25 -11.87
CA TYR A 95 3.81 -3.04 -13.31
C TYR A 95 2.88 -4.09 -13.93
N ALA A 96 1.64 -3.69 -14.15
CA ALA A 96 0.59 -4.61 -14.59
C ALA A 96 0.88 -5.32 -15.92
N PRO A 97 1.48 -4.66 -16.94
CA PRO A 97 1.77 -5.34 -18.21
C PRO A 97 2.65 -6.58 -18.08
N TRP A 98 3.57 -6.60 -17.12
CA TRP A 98 4.46 -7.75 -16.87
C TRP A 98 4.10 -8.54 -15.61
N GLY A 99 3.20 -8.00 -14.76
CA GLY A 99 2.80 -8.66 -13.53
C GLY A 99 3.87 -8.68 -12.44
N ASN A 100 4.78 -7.72 -12.42
CA ASN A 100 5.84 -7.66 -11.43
C ASN A 100 5.70 -6.52 -10.44
N LEU A 101 6.23 -6.75 -9.24
CA LEU A 101 6.52 -5.66 -8.31
C LEU A 101 7.74 -4.90 -8.81
N ALA A 102 7.75 -3.59 -8.63
CA ALA A 102 8.89 -2.73 -8.92
C ALA A 102 9.11 -1.78 -7.75
N LEU A 103 10.28 -1.90 -7.13
CA LEU A 103 10.69 -1.07 -5.99
C LEU A 103 11.77 -0.10 -6.45
N PHE A 104 11.45 1.17 -6.43
CA PHE A 104 12.29 2.22 -7.02
C PHE A 104 13.33 2.73 -6.03
N TYR A 105 14.56 2.87 -6.48
CA TYR A 105 15.63 3.55 -5.76
C TYR A 105 16.18 4.76 -6.55
N GLN A 106 15.70 4.95 -7.79
CA GLN A 106 15.90 6.12 -8.62
C GLN A 106 14.56 6.55 -9.21
N ARG A 107 14.47 7.77 -9.68
CA ARG A 107 13.28 8.26 -10.39
C ARG A 107 13.16 7.54 -11.73
N GLY A 108 12.04 6.88 -11.97
CA GLY A 108 11.76 6.21 -13.23
C GLY A 108 11.06 7.11 -14.25
N PRO A 109 10.88 6.62 -15.49
CA PRO A 109 10.02 7.28 -16.47
C PRO A 109 8.55 7.12 -16.06
N GLU A 110 7.69 8.00 -16.57
CA GLU A 110 6.25 7.77 -16.52
C GLU A 110 5.89 6.55 -17.36
N ALA A 111 5.11 5.63 -16.80
CA ALA A 111 4.78 4.39 -17.46
C ALA A 111 3.28 4.08 -17.38
N ALA A 112 2.70 3.70 -18.52
CA ALA A 112 1.35 3.17 -18.57
C ALA A 112 1.30 1.80 -17.87
N GLY A 113 0.30 1.60 -17.01
CA GLY A 113 0.14 0.34 -16.29
C GLY A 113 1.02 0.19 -15.04
N LEU A 114 1.80 1.21 -14.69
CA LEU A 114 2.50 1.26 -13.41
C LEU A 114 1.55 1.76 -12.32
N ILE A 115 1.46 1.04 -11.21
CA ILE A 115 0.49 1.30 -10.15
C ILE A 115 1.22 1.49 -8.83
N TYR A 116 0.98 2.61 -8.16
CA TYR A 116 1.51 2.89 -6.83
C TYR A 116 0.86 1.96 -5.81
N LEU A 117 1.67 1.25 -5.02
CA LEU A 117 1.21 0.37 -3.94
C LEU A 117 1.51 0.94 -2.56
N GLY A 118 2.54 1.74 -2.43
CA GLY A 118 3.00 2.27 -1.15
C GLY A 118 4.43 2.73 -1.22
N ARG A 119 5.03 3.00 -0.05
CA ARG A 119 6.44 3.39 0.01
C ARG A 119 7.08 3.04 1.35
N PHE A 120 8.40 2.96 1.32
CA PHE A 120 9.19 2.80 2.55
C PHE A 120 8.91 3.98 3.49
N ASP A 121 8.76 3.66 4.78
CA ASP A 121 8.53 4.68 5.81
C ASP A 121 9.77 5.54 6.05
N SER A 122 10.95 4.97 5.80
CA SER A 122 12.23 5.61 6.05
C SER A 122 13.25 5.17 5.00
N ASP A 123 14.48 4.90 5.39
CA ASP A 123 15.60 4.53 4.53
C ASP A 123 15.34 3.25 3.71
N TYR A 124 15.51 3.33 2.40
CA TYR A 124 15.42 2.23 1.45
C TYR A 124 16.79 1.76 0.93
N GLN A 125 17.89 2.25 1.50
CA GLN A 125 19.26 1.97 1.02
C GLN A 125 19.57 0.48 0.84
N PRO A 126 19.11 -0.44 1.70
CA PRO A 126 19.36 -1.86 1.49
C PRO A 126 18.79 -2.41 0.18
N LEU A 127 17.83 -1.73 -0.42
CA LEU A 127 17.23 -2.14 -1.70
C LEU A 127 18.27 -2.18 -2.83
N LEU A 128 19.25 -1.28 -2.81
CA LEU A 128 20.23 -1.14 -3.90
C LEU A 128 21.04 -2.42 -4.14
N ASN A 129 21.33 -3.17 -3.08
CA ASN A 129 22.16 -4.37 -3.14
C ASN A 129 21.40 -5.66 -2.82
N ALA A 130 20.06 -5.57 -2.66
CA ALA A 130 19.27 -6.73 -2.26
C ALA A 130 19.03 -7.70 -3.43
N GLY A 131 19.21 -8.98 -3.16
CA GLY A 131 18.90 -10.06 -4.08
C GLY A 131 17.62 -10.82 -3.73
N HIS A 132 17.00 -10.51 -2.59
CA HIS A 132 15.80 -11.17 -2.11
C HIS A 132 14.96 -10.24 -1.26
N ILE A 133 13.63 -10.36 -1.38
CA ILE A 133 12.67 -9.62 -0.59
C ILE A 133 11.69 -10.58 0.09
N LYS A 134 11.41 -10.30 1.36
CA LYS A 134 10.28 -10.89 2.08
C LYS A 134 9.38 -9.77 2.56
N ILE A 135 8.10 -9.88 2.29
CA ILE A 135 7.09 -8.90 2.71
C ILE A 135 6.11 -9.60 3.63
N GLU A 136 5.91 -9.05 4.81
CA GLU A 136 5.01 -9.57 5.84
C GLU A 136 4.11 -8.45 6.34
N ALA A 137 2.88 -8.82 6.75
CA ALA A 137 2.04 -7.87 7.47
C ALA A 137 2.73 -7.49 8.80
N ALA A 138 2.78 -6.20 9.12
CA ALA A 138 3.28 -5.73 10.40
C ALA A 138 2.09 -5.45 11.34
N HIS A 139 2.22 -5.88 12.58
CA HIS A 139 1.19 -5.73 13.61
C HIS A 139 1.63 -4.73 14.67
#